data_4d54e71e19b48e16a65b6ffaedae69c4
#
_entry.id   4d54e71e19b48e16a65b6ffaedae69c4
#
_cell.length_a   1.000
_cell.length_b   1.000
_cell.length_c   1.000
_cell.angle_alpha   90.00
_cell.angle_beta   90.00
_cell.angle_gamma   90.00
#
_symmetry.space_group_name_H-M   'P 1'
#
loop_
_entity.id
_entity.type
_entity.pdbx_description
1 polymer ?
#
loop_
_entity_poly.entity_id
_entity_poly.type
_entity_poly.pdbx_seq_one_letter_code
_entity_poly.pdbx_strand_id
1 'polypeptide(L)'
;VDMTYSHTGLVMLVSGTPGEMAYTYSADSLAVALASLQSNGVPVPVRAAQLTLTDIAGQAQLRDASDKRHSAQTFDAANASWLVAFDELEKGQPVKMEGALTGLSFMGTAALPQGLDLANMTAAMGAGFAVDSTIAYATGKQTISMSDESGPLTVSSSSQGGDLRVAVNETMLAYSGSGRQAKVEAAGGMLPIPVSLAMENAGFNLRFPLAKSDEPGDFAFGFDLTNFTMSDMIWAMIDPTGQLPRDPATLAVDLTGKAKITADMSNPNSMSSSESPGELHALSLNTLSLRLAGADLSGKGAFTFDNSDLTTFDGMPRPTGALDLRLIGGNALLDKLVAMGLLPEDQA
;
A
#
# COMPACT_ATOMS: atom_id res chain seq x y z
N VAL A 1 -5.20 -28.38 1.76
CA VAL A 1 -4.07 -27.64 2.36
C VAL A 1 -3.76 -28.31 3.69
N ASP A 2 -2.51 -28.78 3.87
CA ASP A 2 -2.03 -29.31 5.16
C ASP A 2 -1.05 -28.32 5.77
N MET A 3 -1.30 -27.96 7.02
CA MET A 3 -0.45 -27.03 7.77
C MET A 3 -0.05 -27.65 9.12
N THR A 4 1.17 -27.37 9.53
CA THR A 4 1.64 -27.66 10.88
C THR A 4 1.73 -26.36 11.68
N TYR A 5 1.36 -26.47 12.93
CA TYR A 5 1.39 -25.40 13.90
C TYR A 5 2.18 -25.85 15.13
N SER A 6 3.09 -25.01 15.59
CA SER A 6 3.84 -25.25 16.82
C SER A 6 4.03 -23.96 17.60
N HIS A 7 4.12 -24.09 18.93
CA HIS A 7 4.38 -22.97 19.81
C HIS A 7 5.21 -23.42 21.02
N THR A 8 5.88 -22.45 21.66
CA THR A 8 6.54 -22.64 22.96
C THR A 8 6.13 -21.50 23.90
N GLY A 9 6.05 -21.81 25.19
CA GLY A 9 5.74 -20.82 26.24
C GLY A 9 4.38 -20.14 26.10
N LEU A 10 3.40 -20.74 25.39
CA LEU A 10 2.08 -20.14 25.24
C LEU A 10 1.33 -20.09 26.56
N VAL A 11 0.98 -18.89 26.97
CA VAL A 11 0.08 -18.60 28.10
C VAL A 11 -1.08 -17.79 27.58
N MET A 12 -2.31 -18.18 27.95
CA MET A 12 -3.51 -17.42 27.61
C MET A 12 -4.36 -17.29 28.87
N LEU A 13 -4.74 -16.08 29.19
CA LEU A 13 -5.67 -15.75 30.26
C LEU A 13 -6.95 -15.21 29.65
N VAL A 14 -8.07 -15.77 30.12
CA VAL A 14 -9.42 -15.37 29.68
C VAL A 14 -10.18 -14.88 30.91
N SER A 15 -10.84 -13.74 30.75
CA SER A 15 -11.68 -13.17 31.83
C SER A 15 -12.96 -12.59 31.25
N GLY A 16 -13.96 -12.37 32.09
CA GLY A 16 -15.24 -11.77 31.72
C GLY A 16 -16.39 -12.75 31.67
N THR A 17 -17.41 -12.44 30.92
CA THR A 17 -18.65 -13.19 30.69
C THR A 17 -18.82 -13.50 29.21
N PRO A 18 -19.73 -14.41 28.80
CA PRO A 18 -19.95 -14.71 27.38
C PRO A 18 -20.24 -13.50 26.47
N GLY A 19 -20.85 -12.44 27.04
CA GLY A 19 -21.13 -11.21 26.29
C GLY A 19 -20.04 -10.13 26.37
N GLU A 20 -19.05 -10.29 27.24
CA GLU A 20 -17.92 -9.36 27.40
C GLU A 20 -16.70 -10.13 27.88
N MET A 21 -15.80 -10.46 26.95
CA MET A 21 -14.61 -11.27 27.21
C MET A 21 -13.35 -10.46 26.94
N ALA A 22 -12.35 -10.68 27.79
CA ALA A 22 -11.01 -10.17 27.56
C ALA A 22 -10.00 -11.33 27.56
N TYR A 23 -9.08 -11.27 26.64
CA TYR A 23 -7.98 -12.21 26.47
C TYR A 23 -6.67 -11.47 26.60
N THR A 24 -5.73 -12.04 27.33
CA THR A 24 -4.31 -11.69 27.22
C THR A 24 -3.55 -12.95 26.88
N TYR A 25 -2.55 -12.85 26.02
CA TYR A 25 -1.74 -13.98 25.62
C TYR A 25 -0.29 -13.59 25.43
N SER A 26 0.59 -14.55 25.68
CA SER A 26 2.01 -14.43 25.36
C SER A 26 2.54 -15.78 24.93
N ALA A 27 3.60 -15.78 24.12
CA ALA A 27 4.32 -16.97 23.72
C ALA A 27 5.78 -16.63 23.42
N ASP A 28 6.71 -17.55 23.75
CA ASP A 28 8.11 -17.39 23.35
C ASP A 28 8.26 -17.54 21.83
N SER A 29 7.52 -18.47 21.23
CA SER A 29 7.51 -18.65 19.79
C SER A 29 6.19 -19.22 19.28
N LEU A 30 5.90 -18.90 18.03
CA LEU A 30 4.83 -19.46 17.22
C LEU A 30 5.39 -19.73 15.83
N ALA A 31 5.22 -20.94 15.30
CA ALA A 31 5.57 -21.26 13.95
C ALA A 31 4.40 -21.94 13.22
N VAL A 32 4.19 -21.51 11.98
CA VAL A 32 3.23 -22.10 11.04
C VAL A 32 3.99 -22.52 9.80
N ALA A 33 3.86 -23.75 9.39
CA ALA A 33 4.46 -24.24 8.17
C ALA A 33 3.42 -24.97 7.29
N LEU A 34 3.47 -24.73 6.01
CA LEU A 34 2.66 -25.41 5.02
C LEU A 34 3.33 -26.73 4.66
N ALA A 35 2.64 -27.83 4.87
CA ALA A 35 3.13 -29.17 4.52
C ALA A 35 2.76 -29.57 3.08
N SER A 36 1.54 -29.20 2.63
CA SER A 36 1.11 -29.42 1.26
C SER A 36 0.06 -28.41 0.81
N LEU A 37 0.08 -28.08 -0.47
CA LEU A 37 -0.91 -27.21 -1.12
C LEU A 37 -1.43 -27.90 -2.38
N GLN A 38 -2.74 -27.89 -2.58
CA GLN A 38 -3.40 -28.33 -3.80
C GLN A 38 -4.32 -27.23 -4.31
N SER A 39 -4.32 -27.03 -5.61
CA SER A 39 -5.25 -26.13 -6.30
C SER A 39 -6.08 -26.98 -7.28
N ASN A 40 -7.40 -27.02 -7.08
CA ASN A 40 -8.32 -27.85 -7.88
C ASN A 40 -7.90 -29.34 -7.96
N GLY A 41 -7.36 -29.88 -6.84
CA GLY A 41 -6.90 -31.26 -6.77
C GLY A 41 -5.49 -31.52 -7.36
N VAL A 42 -4.84 -30.51 -7.91
CA VAL A 42 -3.47 -30.60 -8.44
C VAL A 42 -2.48 -30.09 -7.36
N PRO A 43 -1.44 -30.88 -7.03
CA PRO A 43 -0.39 -30.43 -6.12
C PRO A 43 0.32 -29.19 -6.66
N VAL A 44 0.45 -28.16 -5.81
CA VAL A 44 1.30 -27.01 -6.10
C VAL A 44 2.72 -27.33 -5.62
N PRO A 45 3.76 -27.10 -6.43
CA PRO A 45 5.14 -27.50 -6.09
C PRO A 45 5.77 -26.56 -5.06
N VAL A 46 5.18 -26.52 -3.85
CA VAL A 46 5.74 -25.76 -2.71
C VAL A 46 6.80 -26.62 -2.04
N ARG A 47 8.03 -26.13 -1.98
CA ARG A 47 9.16 -26.76 -1.32
C ARG A 47 9.25 -26.43 0.16
N ALA A 48 8.91 -25.18 0.51
CA ALA A 48 8.81 -24.69 1.87
C ALA A 48 7.88 -23.48 1.91
N ALA A 49 7.07 -23.37 2.96
CA ALA A 49 6.38 -22.14 3.32
C ALA A 49 6.25 -22.12 4.84
N GLN A 50 6.95 -21.21 5.48
CA GLN A 50 7.04 -21.11 6.93
C GLN A 50 6.98 -19.65 7.37
N LEU A 51 6.25 -19.40 8.45
CA LEU A 51 6.22 -18.17 9.21
C LEU A 51 6.58 -18.48 10.65
N THR A 52 7.50 -17.73 11.24
CA THR A 52 7.87 -17.83 12.65
C THR A 52 7.78 -16.45 13.30
N LEU A 53 7.13 -16.41 14.45
CA LEU A 53 7.05 -15.23 15.32
C LEU A 53 7.73 -15.56 16.64
N THR A 54 8.41 -14.59 17.26
CA THR A 54 9.03 -14.76 18.59
C THR A 54 8.72 -13.59 19.52
N ASP A 55 8.76 -13.88 20.81
CA ASP A 55 8.47 -12.94 21.91
C ASP A 55 7.13 -12.23 21.67
N ILE A 56 6.10 -13.03 21.65
CA ILE A 56 4.74 -12.62 21.30
C ILE A 56 4.01 -12.16 22.55
N ALA A 57 3.32 -11.03 22.45
CA ALA A 57 2.36 -10.59 23.45
C ALA A 57 1.14 -9.97 22.77
N GLY A 58 -0.02 -10.11 23.38
CA GLY A 58 -1.23 -9.51 22.84
C GLY A 58 -2.39 -9.51 23.82
N GLN A 59 -3.38 -8.72 23.46
CA GLN A 59 -4.65 -8.67 24.18
C GLN A 59 -5.79 -8.47 23.18
N ALA A 60 -6.94 -9.01 23.54
CA ALA A 60 -8.17 -8.81 22.77
C ALA A 60 -9.33 -8.61 23.74
N GLN A 61 -10.24 -7.74 23.36
CA GLN A 61 -11.52 -7.53 24.02
C GLN A 61 -12.63 -7.82 23.03
N LEU A 62 -13.60 -8.62 23.43
CA LEU A 62 -14.79 -8.94 22.66
C LEU A 62 -16.01 -8.49 23.47
N ARG A 63 -16.88 -7.72 22.86
CA ARG A 63 -18.11 -7.23 23.49
C ARG A 63 -19.28 -7.41 22.55
N ASP A 64 -20.29 -8.15 23.01
CA ASP A 64 -21.54 -8.29 22.29
C ASP A 64 -22.43 -7.06 22.55
N ALA A 65 -22.97 -6.49 21.47
CA ALA A 65 -23.92 -5.39 21.51
C ALA A 65 -25.06 -5.72 20.55
N SER A 66 -26.23 -6.03 21.07
CA SER A 66 -27.46 -6.37 20.38
C SER A 66 -27.33 -7.25 19.12
N ASP A 67 -26.91 -6.68 18.01
CA ASP A 67 -26.81 -7.28 16.67
C ASP A 67 -25.39 -7.44 16.15
N LYS A 68 -24.38 -6.97 16.93
CA LYS A 68 -22.97 -6.94 16.53
C LYS A 68 -22.05 -7.40 17.65
N ARG A 69 -20.91 -7.93 17.26
CA ARG A 69 -19.78 -8.14 18.16
C ARG A 69 -18.70 -7.12 17.88
N HIS A 70 -18.31 -6.34 18.87
CA HIS A 70 -17.17 -5.46 18.81
C HIS A 70 -15.93 -6.20 19.27
N SER A 71 -14.84 -6.02 18.53
CA SER A 71 -13.53 -6.53 18.87
C SER A 71 -12.53 -5.39 18.89
N ALA A 72 -11.67 -5.38 19.90
CA ALA A 72 -10.45 -4.57 19.93
C ALA A 72 -9.28 -5.48 20.23
N GLN A 73 -8.21 -5.40 19.45
CA GLN A 73 -7.06 -6.29 19.58
C GLN A 73 -5.76 -5.51 19.40
N THR A 74 -4.77 -5.85 20.24
CA THR A 74 -3.36 -5.50 20.03
C THR A 74 -2.53 -6.77 20.03
N PHE A 75 -1.46 -6.75 19.23
CA PHE A 75 -0.53 -7.86 19.10
C PHE A 75 0.86 -7.30 18.82
N ASP A 76 1.86 -7.79 19.52
CA ASP A 76 3.26 -7.44 19.32
C ASP A 76 4.08 -8.73 19.17
N ALA A 77 5.10 -8.68 18.32
CA ALA A 77 6.13 -9.71 18.24
C ALA A 77 7.50 -9.06 18.04
N ALA A 78 8.49 -9.46 18.81
CA ALA A 78 9.84 -8.92 18.68
C ALA A 78 10.42 -9.22 17.29
N ASN A 79 10.16 -10.42 16.76
CA ASN A 79 10.59 -10.81 15.42
C ASN A 79 9.48 -11.58 14.70
N ALA A 80 9.40 -11.35 13.39
CA ALA A 80 8.67 -12.17 12.43
C ALA A 80 9.62 -12.56 11.31
N SER A 81 9.69 -13.86 10.95
CA SER A 81 10.49 -14.33 9.83
C SER A 81 9.69 -15.27 8.96
N TRP A 82 9.93 -15.23 7.66
CA TRP A 82 9.27 -16.12 6.71
C TRP A 82 10.25 -16.70 5.71
N LEU A 83 9.92 -17.87 5.23
CA LEU A 83 10.56 -18.55 4.11
C LEU A 83 9.47 -19.13 3.22
N VAL A 84 9.47 -18.77 1.95
CA VAL A 84 8.62 -19.40 0.93
C VAL A 84 9.53 -19.85 -0.21
N ALA A 85 9.45 -21.13 -0.57
CA ALA A 85 10.19 -21.69 -1.69
C ALA A 85 9.24 -22.59 -2.51
N PHE A 86 9.22 -22.39 -3.81
CA PHE A 86 8.42 -23.16 -4.74
C PHE A 86 9.11 -23.26 -6.10
N ASP A 87 8.64 -24.16 -6.94
CA ASP A 87 9.06 -24.22 -8.33
C ASP A 87 8.02 -23.51 -9.20
N GLU A 88 8.47 -22.70 -10.13
CA GLU A 88 7.59 -22.03 -11.10
C GLU A 88 6.82 -23.07 -11.89
N LEU A 89 5.50 -22.89 -12.06
CA LEU A 89 4.61 -23.89 -12.65
C LEU A 89 4.91 -24.21 -14.11
N GLU A 90 5.39 -23.25 -14.89
CA GLU A 90 5.63 -23.43 -16.32
C GLU A 90 7.03 -23.97 -16.64
N LYS A 91 8.05 -23.50 -15.94
CA LYS A 91 9.46 -23.78 -16.24
C LYS A 91 10.18 -24.62 -15.19
N GLY A 92 9.54 -24.87 -14.04
CA GLY A 92 10.13 -25.62 -12.92
C GLY A 92 11.33 -24.92 -12.28
N GLN A 93 11.52 -23.63 -12.52
CA GLN A 93 12.63 -22.87 -11.95
C GLN A 93 12.38 -22.57 -10.46
N PRO A 94 13.39 -22.74 -9.61
CA PRO A 94 13.22 -22.49 -8.17
C PRO A 94 13.08 -21.00 -7.87
N VAL A 95 12.07 -20.65 -7.08
CA VAL A 95 11.87 -19.33 -6.48
C VAL A 95 11.96 -19.46 -4.97
N LYS A 96 12.78 -18.64 -4.34
CA LYS A 96 12.91 -18.56 -2.89
C LYS A 96 12.68 -17.11 -2.45
N MET A 97 11.80 -16.93 -1.50
CA MET A 97 11.56 -15.65 -0.81
C MET A 97 11.78 -15.86 0.68
N GLU A 98 12.65 -15.08 1.26
CA GLU A 98 12.89 -15.08 2.69
C GLU A 98 12.97 -13.64 3.22
N GLY A 99 12.52 -13.45 4.46
CA GLY A 99 12.57 -12.14 5.06
C GLY A 99 12.37 -12.18 6.57
N ALA A 100 12.58 -11.02 7.17
CA ALA A 100 12.34 -10.81 8.58
C ALA A 100 11.91 -9.36 8.86
N LEU A 101 11.05 -9.21 9.85
CA LEU A 101 10.68 -7.94 10.48
C LEU A 101 11.08 -7.98 11.95
N THR A 102 11.45 -6.83 12.51
CA THR A 102 11.62 -6.64 13.93
C THR A 102 10.61 -5.62 14.47
N GLY A 103 10.20 -5.77 15.72
CA GLY A 103 9.24 -4.86 16.34
C GLY A 103 7.91 -4.82 15.59
N LEU A 104 7.39 -5.99 15.20
CA LEU A 104 6.09 -6.12 14.59
C LEU A 104 5.02 -5.77 15.60
N SER A 105 4.11 -4.88 15.25
CA SER A 105 2.94 -4.53 16.05
C SER A 105 1.67 -4.52 15.19
N PHE A 106 0.58 -4.90 15.80
CA PHE A 106 -0.76 -4.84 15.20
C PHE A 106 -1.72 -4.22 16.22
N MET A 107 -2.57 -3.33 15.74
CA MET A 107 -3.67 -2.77 16.47
C MET A 107 -4.90 -2.76 15.57
N GLY A 108 -6.03 -3.26 16.07
CA GLY A 108 -7.24 -3.29 15.26
C GLY A 108 -8.50 -3.25 16.10
N THR A 109 -9.54 -2.69 15.50
CA THR A 109 -10.92 -2.75 15.99
C THR A 109 -11.82 -3.28 14.87
N ALA A 110 -12.84 -4.05 15.26
CA ALA A 110 -13.83 -4.53 14.30
C ALA A 110 -15.24 -4.49 14.92
N ALA A 111 -16.22 -4.21 14.09
CA ALA A 111 -17.62 -4.45 14.36
C ALA A 111 -18.12 -5.56 13.42
N LEU A 112 -18.53 -6.68 13.99
CA LEU A 112 -18.89 -7.90 13.29
C LEU A 112 -20.38 -8.16 13.46
N PRO A 113 -21.22 -7.94 12.42
CA PRO A 113 -22.64 -8.26 12.45
C PRO A 113 -22.88 -9.75 12.69
N GLN A 114 -24.00 -10.10 13.31
CA GLN A 114 -24.42 -11.50 13.40
C GLN A 114 -24.73 -12.05 11.99
N GLY A 115 -24.29 -13.29 11.72
CA GLY A 115 -24.47 -13.91 10.42
C GLY A 115 -23.61 -13.29 9.31
N LEU A 116 -22.45 -12.73 9.67
CA LEU A 116 -21.52 -12.12 8.73
C LEU A 116 -21.18 -13.07 7.56
N ASP A 117 -21.45 -12.64 6.33
CA ASP A 117 -21.05 -13.29 5.09
C ASP A 117 -20.00 -12.44 4.38
N LEU A 118 -18.74 -12.84 4.47
CA LEU A 118 -17.62 -12.15 3.80
C LEU A 118 -17.63 -12.31 2.27
N ALA A 119 -18.39 -13.23 1.72
CA ALA A 119 -18.57 -13.33 0.26
C ALA A 119 -19.51 -12.23 -0.28
N ASN A 120 -20.30 -11.62 0.60
CA ASN A 120 -21.18 -10.49 0.27
C ASN A 120 -20.82 -9.27 1.13
N MET A 121 -19.68 -8.63 0.84
CA MET A 121 -19.17 -7.48 1.58
C MET A 121 -20.15 -6.30 1.64
N THR A 122 -20.94 -6.10 0.60
CA THR A 122 -21.96 -5.05 0.57
C THR A 122 -23.00 -5.24 1.64
N ALA A 123 -23.60 -6.45 1.69
CA ALA A 123 -24.58 -6.77 2.73
C ALA A 123 -23.94 -6.72 4.13
N ALA A 124 -22.69 -7.16 4.27
CA ALA A 124 -21.93 -7.08 5.51
C ALA A 124 -21.75 -5.63 5.98
N MET A 125 -21.35 -4.72 5.09
CA MET A 125 -21.19 -3.30 5.40
C MET A 125 -22.53 -2.63 5.74
N GLY A 126 -23.59 -2.90 4.98
CA GLY A 126 -24.94 -2.40 5.28
C GLY A 126 -25.49 -2.94 6.62
N ALA A 127 -25.08 -4.12 7.06
CA ALA A 127 -25.35 -4.64 8.40
C ALA A 127 -24.43 -4.03 9.48
N GLY A 128 -23.53 -3.12 9.13
CA GLY A 128 -22.62 -2.40 10.00
C GLY A 128 -21.30 -3.09 10.28
N PHE A 129 -20.84 -3.95 9.36
CA PHE A 129 -19.44 -4.42 9.37
C PHE A 129 -18.48 -3.22 9.29
N ALA A 130 -17.53 -3.18 10.18
CA ALA A 130 -16.47 -2.18 10.16
C ALA A 130 -15.16 -2.78 10.67
N VAL A 131 -14.06 -2.34 10.11
CA VAL A 131 -12.69 -2.67 10.52
C VAL A 131 -11.84 -1.41 10.46
N ASP A 132 -10.99 -1.21 11.46
CA ASP A 132 -9.88 -0.24 11.43
C ASP A 132 -8.66 -0.93 12.04
N SER A 133 -7.66 -1.19 11.22
CA SER A 133 -6.49 -1.96 11.64
C SER A 133 -5.22 -1.36 11.10
N THR A 134 -4.19 -1.36 11.93
CA THR A 134 -2.84 -0.93 11.57
C THR A 134 -1.86 -2.04 11.92
N ILE A 135 -0.98 -2.37 11.00
CA ILE A 135 0.22 -3.18 11.23
C ILE A 135 1.45 -2.29 11.02
N ALA A 136 2.42 -2.38 11.90
CA ALA A 136 3.67 -1.62 11.81
C ALA A 136 4.86 -2.49 12.19
N TYR A 137 6.06 -2.07 11.76
CA TYR A 137 7.32 -2.75 12.10
C TYR A 137 8.47 -1.74 12.25
N ALA A 138 9.49 -2.09 13.03
CA ALA A 138 10.64 -1.24 13.29
C ALA A 138 11.74 -1.37 12.22
N THR A 139 12.04 -2.59 11.76
CA THR A 139 12.95 -2.83 10.63
C THR A 139 12.45 -3.99 9.78
N GLY A 140 12.71 -3.94 8.49
CA GLY A 140 12.38 -5.01 7.56
C GLY A 140 13.53 -5.35 6.64
N LYS A 141 13.65 -6.63 6.28
CA LYS A 141 14.51 -7.12 5.22
C LYS A 141 13.86 -8.28 4.48
N GLN A 142 14.09 -8.34 3.19
CA GLN A 142 13.60 -9.42 2.35
C GLN A 142 14.61 -9.72 1.25
N THR A 143 14.74 -10.99 0.88
CA THR A 143 15.51 -11.44 -0.27
C THR A 143 14.64 -12.36 -1.12
N ILE A 144 14.60 -12.11 -2.41
CA ILE A 144 13.99 -12.97 -3.41
C ILE A 144 15.10 -13.49 -4.30
N SER A 145 15.20 -14.79 -4.41
CA SER A 145 16.13 -15.47 -5.30
C SER A 145 15.35 -16.30 -6.30
N MET A 146 15.62 -16.11 -7.57
CA MET A 146 15.03 -16.87 -8.68
C MET A 146 16.08 -17.13 -9.75
N SER A 147 15.81 -18.04 -10.64
CA SER A 147 16.69 -18.30 -11.79
C SER A 147 15.83 -18.31 -13.05
N ASP A 148 16.37 -17.77 -14.12
CA ASP A 148 15.81 -17.83 -15.46
C ASP A 148 16.86 -18.37 -16.46
N GLU A 149 16.57 -18.31 -17.75
CA GLU A 149 17.50 -18.73 -18.81
C GLU A 149 18.79 -17.90 -18.86
N SER A 150 18.76 -16.69 -18.30
CA SER A 150 19.91 -15.77 -18.24
C SER A 150 20.75 -15.96 -16.96
N GLY A 151 20.32 -16.83 -16.05
CA GLY A 151 21.02 -17.15 -14.81
C GLY A 151 20.28 -16.73 -13.54
N PRO A 152 20.97 -16.80 -12.38
CA PRO A 152 20.37 -16.45 -11.10
C PRO A 152 20.16 -14.94 -10.96
N LEU A 153 18.97 -14.55 -10.52
CA LEU A 153 18.59 -13.20 -10.12
C LEU A 153 18.34 -13.15 -8.61
N THR A 154 18.96 -12.19 -7.95
CA THR A 154 18.68 -11.90 -6.54
C THR A 154 18.19 -10.46 -6.40
N VAL A 155 17.06 -10.30 -5.71
CA VAL A 155 16.53 -8.98 -5.31
C VAL A 155 16.47 -8.95 -3.80
N SER A 156 17.12 -7.97 -3.19
CA SER A 156 17.06 -7.73 -1.75
C SER A 156 16.46 -6.37 -1.46
N SER A 157 15.69 -6.29 -0.40
CA SER A 157 15.14 -5.03 0.11
C SER A 157 15.31 -4.92 1.62
N SER A 158 15.46 -3.69 2.09
CA SER A 158 15.52 -3.38 3.52
C SER A 158 14.82 -2.05 3.80
N SER A 159 14.33 -1.87 5.04
CA SER A 159 13.72 -0.63 5.51
C SER A 159 13.93 -0.44 7.02
N GLN A 160 13.88 0.82 7.46
CA GLN A 160 14.00 1.22 8.88
C GLN A 160 12.61 1.62 9.42
N GLY A 161 11.64 0.73 9.22
CA GLY A 161 10.26 0.87 9.66
C GLY A 161 9.28 1.13 8.54
N GLY A 162 8.03 0.84 8.85
CA GLY A 162 6.88 1.08 7.99
C GLY A 162 5.59 0.69 8.69
N ASP A 163 4.50 1.11 8.11
CA ASP A 163 3.15 0.78 8.56
C ASP A 163 2.19 0.61 7.40
N LEU A 164 1.11 -0.08 7.67
CA LEU A 164 -0.03 -0.25 6.78
C LEU A 164 -1.30 -0.16 7.61
N ARG A 165 -2.22 0.72 7.23
CA ARG A 165 -3.54 0.86 7.83
C ARG A 165 -4.63 0.59 6.80
N VAL A 166 -5.63 -0.16 7.22
CA VAL A 166 -6.87 -0.38 6.47
C VAL A 166 -8.03 -0.03 7.38
N ALA A 167 -8.90 0.85 6.93
CA ALA A 167 -10.15 1.14 7.60
C ALA A 167 -11.30 1.06 6.60
N VAL A 168 -12.32 0.31 6.95
CA VAL A 168 -13.53 0.16 6.14
C VAL A 168 -14.76 0.15 7.04
N ASN A 169 -15.79 0.84 6.60
CA ASN A 169 -17.13 0.77 7.18
C ASN A 169 -18.18 1.04 6.08
N GLU A 170 -19.44 1.12 6.45
CA GLU A 170 -20.54 1.37 5.51
C GLU A 170 -20.33 2.60 4.61
N THR A 171 -19.69 3.64 5.13
CA THR A 171 -19.60 4.95 4.45
C THR A 171 -18.25 5.24 3.80
N MET A 172 -17.20 4.53 4.20
CA MET A 172 -15.82 4.92 3.88
C MET A 172 -14.89 3.72 3.74
N LEU A 173 -13.97 3.81 2.78
CA LEU A 173 -12.74 3.03 2.70
C LEU A 173 -11.55 3.97 2.87
N ALA A 174 -10.64 3.61 3.76
CA ALA A 174 -9.32 4.26 3.86
C ALA A 174 -8.21 3.22 3.85
N TYR A 175 -7.16 3.51 3.12
CA TYR A 175 -5.98 2.67 2.99
C TYR A 175 -4.75 3.56 2.95
N SER A 176 -3.80 3.34 3.85
CA SER A 176 -2.56 4.10 3.90
C SER A 176 -1.39 3.22 4.28
N GLY A 177 -0.21 3.59 3.83
CA GLY A 177 1.01 2.91 4.20
C GLY A 177 2.22 3.80 4.08
N SER A 178 3.24 3.52 4.87
CA SER A 178 4.51 4.22 4.82
C SER A 178 5.70 3.27 4.98
N GLY A 179 6.83 3.66 4.42
CA GLY A 179 8.13 3.02 4.59
C GLY A 179 9.22 4.06 4.72
N ARG A 180 10.19 3.82 5.60
CA ARG A 180 11.31 4.73 5.86
C ARG A 180 12.64 4.08 5.51
N GLN A 181 13.55 4.89 4.94
CA GLN A 181 14.92 4.50 4.59
C GLN A 181 14.93 3.14 3.85
N ALA A 182 14.09 3.04 2.83
CA ALA A 182 13.99 1.83 2.05
C ALA A 182 15.13 1.76 1.03
N LYS A 183 15.71 0.56 0.88
CA LYS A 183 16.74 0.23 -0.10
C LYS A 183 16.35 -1.02 -0.85
N VAL A 184 16.55 -1.02 -2.15
CA VAL A 184 16.35 -2.18 -3.03
C VAL A 184 17.61 -2.40 -3.84
N GLU A 185 18.12 -3.62 -3.84
CA GLU A 185 19.27 -4.05 -4.63
C GLU A 185 18.86 -5.25 -5.48
N ALA A 186 19.24 -5.25 -6.74
CA ALA A 186 19.01 -6.37 -7.64
C ALA A 186 20.27 -6.65 -8.46
N ALA A 187 20.61 -7.95 -8.64
CA ALA A 187 21.77 -8.37 -9.41
C ALA A 187 21.53 -9.75 -10.05
N GLY A 188 22.10 -9.94 -11.25
CA GLY A 188 22.02 -11.20 -11.99
C GLY A 188 20.87 -11.27 -12.97
N GLY A 189 20.57 -12.46 -13.50
CA GLY A 189 19.57 -12.66 -14.52
C GLY A 189 19.82 -11.81 -15.78
N MET A 190 18.80 -11.20 -16.33
CA MET A 190 18.92 -10.31 -17.51
C MET A 190 19.45 -8.91 -17.18
N LEU A 191 19.76 -8.60 -15.92
CA LEU A 191 20.28 -7.29 -15.55
C LEU A 191 21.74 -7.14 -16.04
N PRO A 192 22.05 -6.18 -16.93
CA PRO A 192 23.41 -5.99 -17.43
C PRO A 192 24.37 -5.46 -16.36
N ILE A 193 23.82 -4.84 -15.32
CA ILE A 193 24.54 -4.27 -14.18
C ILE A 193 23.73 -4.45 -12.88
N PRO A 194 24.37 -4.49 -11.72
CA PRO A 194 23.65 -4.41 -10.45
C PRO A 194 22.89 -3.10 -10.31
N VAL A 195 21.63 -3.20 -9.87
CA VAL A 195 20.72 -2.07 -9.58
C VAL A 195 20.72 -1.81 -8.09
N SER A 196 20.89 -0.56 -7.68
CA SER A 196 20.68 -0.14 -6.29
C SER A 196 19.86 1.16 -6.28
N LEU A 197 18.74 1.11 -5.55
CA LEU A 197 17.80 2.20 -5.36
C LEU A 197 17.64 2.44 -3.87
N ALA A 198 17.56 3.70 -3.45
CA ALA A 198 17.27 4.05 -2.06
C ALA A 198 16.31 5.23 -1.99
N MET A 199 15.53 5.31 -0.92
CA MET A 199 14.60 6.39 -0.64
C MET A 199 14.48 6.63 0.86
N GLU A 200 14.33 7.88 1.24
CA GLU A 200 14.19 8.23 2.66
C GLU A 200 12.80 7.89 3.17
N ASN A 201 11.75 8.30 2.42
CA ASN A 201 10.37 7.93 2.70
C ASN A 201 9.66 7.54 1.42
N ALA A 202 8.76 6.57 1.54
CA ALA A 202 7.75 6.27 0.55
C ALA A 202 6.42 6.10 1.29
N GLY A 203 5.37 6.76 0.80
CA GLY A 203 4.07 6.72 1.45
C GLY A 203 2.93 6.86 0.46
N PHE A 204 1.79 6.38 0.87
CA PHE A 204 0.54 6.63 0.18
C PHE A 204 -0.62 6.72 1.16
N ASN A 205 -1.64 7.45 0.82
CA ASN A 205 -2.93 7.43 1.49
C ASN A 205 -4.07 7.53 0.48
N LEU A 206 -5.10 6.76 0.74
CA LEU A 206 -6.34 6.75 -0.03
C LEU A 206 -7.50 6.80 0.95
N ARG A 207 -8.48 7.64 0.67
CA ARG A 207 -9.75 7.68 1.37
C ARG A 207 -10.86 7.96 0.38
N PHE A 208 -11.89 7.13 0.39
CA PHE A 208 -13.03 7.27 -0.51
C PHE A 208 -14.34 7.06 0.24
N PRO A 209 -15.37 7.89 -0.02
CA PRO A 209 -16.73 7.58 0.37
C PRO A 209 -17.24 6.37 -0.44
N LEU A 210 -17.92 5.44 0.23
CA LEU A 210 -18.45 4.21 -0.38
C LEU A 210 -19.97 4.26 -0.56
N ALA A 211 -20.67 4.84 0.41
CA ALA A 211 -22.12 4.86 0.38
C ALA A 211 -22.65 5.91 -0.58
N LYS A 212 -23.70 5.54 -1.32
CA LYS A 212 -24.56 6.52 -1.99
C LYS A 212 -25.12 7.47 -0.93
N SER A 213 -24.96 8.77 -1.16
CA SER A 213 -25.35 9.81 -0.20
C SER A 213 -25.87 11.05 -0.93
N ASP A 214 -26.77 11.76 -0.29
CA ASP A 214 -27.20 13.09 -0.76
C ASP A 214 -26.19 14.19 -0.39
N GLU A 215 -25.32 13.92 0.59
CA GLU A 215 -24.27 14.83 1.02
C GLU A 215 -22.90 14.38 0.52
N PRO A 216 -22.03 15.31 0.07
CA PRO A 216 -20.67 15.00 -0.36
C PRO A 216 -19.80 14.50 0.80
N GLY A 217 -19.22 13.31 0.64
CA GLY A 217 -18.24 12.72 1.57
C GLY A 217 -16.81 13.20 1.28
N ASP A 218 -15.97 13.11 2.30
CA ASP A 218 -14.53 13.45 2.17
C ASP A 218 -13.79 12.35 1.42
N PHE A 219 -12.92 12.74 0.47
CA PHE A 219 -11.93 11.87 -0.12
C PHE A 219 -10.52 12.44 0.06
N ALA A 220 -9.52 11.57 0.02
CA ALA A 220 -8.12 11.93 0.01
C ALA A 220 -7.32 10.99 -0.89
N PHE A 221 -6.30 11.54 -1.53
CA PHE A 221 -5.26 10.81 -2.25
C PHE A 221 -3.92 11.45 -1.93
N GLY A 222 -2.99 10.68 -1.40
CA GLY A 222 -1.63 11.10 -1.17
C GLY A 222 -0.66 10.06 -1.69
N PHE A 223 0.44 10.55 -2.22
CA PHE A 223 1.61 9.76 -2.59
C PHE A 223 2.86 10.57 -2.31
N ASP A 224 3.85 9.98 -1.66
CA ASP A 224 5.15 10.58 -1.47
C ASP A 224 6.28 9.57 -1.72
N LEU A 225 7.30 10.06 -2.40
CA LEU A 225 8.59 9.42 -2.58
C LEU A 225 9.64 10.49 -2.38
N THR A 226 10.34 10.47 -1.24
CA THR A 226 11.29 11.52 -0.89
C THR A 226 12.72 11.04 -0.88
N ASN A 227 13.60 11.91 -1.39
CA ASN A 227 15.03 11.67 -1.46
C ASN A 227 15.40 10.34 -2.11
N PHE A 228 14.72 10.06 -3.24
CA PHE A 228 15.01 8.89 -4.06
C PHE A 228 16.38 9.05 -4.74
N THR A 229 17.20 8.01 -4.65
CA THR A 229 18.51 7.93 -5.28
C THR A 229 18.66 6.60 -6.02
N MET A 230 19.51 6.59 -7.03
CA MET A 230 19.92 5.40 -7.74
C MET A 230 21.45 5.33 -7.85
N SER A 231 21.99 4.12 -8.08
CA SER A 231 23.43 3.92 -8.19
C SER A 231 24.03 4.68 -9.40
N ASP A 232 25.31 5.04 -9.30
CA ASP A 232 26.06 5.70 -10.37
C ASP A 232 26.06 4.91 -11.68
N MET A 233 25.98 3.58 -11.60
CA MET A 233 25.91 2.71 -12.78
C MET A 233 24.61 2.91 -13.54
N ILE A 234 23.47 3.07 -12.85
CA ILE A 234 22.19 3.38 -13.48
C ILE A 234 22.24 4.79 -14.08
N TRP A 235 22.79 5.75 -13.34
CA TRP A 235 22.99 7.11 -13.84
C TRP A 235 23.83 7.13 -15.11
N ALA A 236 24.91 6.35 -15.19
CA ALA A 236 25.74 6.28 -16.37
C ALA A 236 25.03 5.71 -17.62
N MET A 237 23.96 4.93 -17.45
CA MET A 237 23.13 4.46 -18.56
C MET A 237 22.14 5.55 -19.06
N ILE A 238 21.64 6.39 -18.15
CA ILE A 238 20.67 7.46 -18.47
C ILE A 238 21.40 8.70 -18.95
N ASP A 239 22.47 9.07 -18.28
CA ASP A 239 23.29 10.25 -18.53
C ASP A 239 24.77 9.88 -18.58
N PRO A 240 25.25 9.23 -19.66
CA PRO A 240 26.64 8.81 -19.81
C PRO A 240 27.63 9.99 -19.86
N THR A 241 27.15 11.17 -20.17
CA THR A 241 27.98 12.40 -20.26
C THR A 241 28.00 13.20 -18.95
N GLY A 242 27.20 12.83 -17.96
CA GLY A 242 27.17 13.46 -16.64
C GLY A 242 26.66 14.90 -16.65
N GLN A 243 25.71 15.22 -17.52
CA GLN A 243 25.15 16.57 -17.66
C GLN A 243 24.06 16.87 -16.63
N LEU A 244 23.35 15.84 -16.15
CA LEU A 244 22.25 16.00 -15.19
C LEU A 244 22.78 16.03 -13.75
N PRO A 245 22.29 16.97 -12.91
CA PRO A 245 22.50 16.89 -11.47
C PRO A 245 21.96 15.58 -10.90
N ARG A 246 22.72 14.96 -10.00
CA ARG A 246 22.36 13.69 -9.35
C ARG A 246 21.80 13.89 -7.93
N ASP A 247 21.20 15.06 -7.68
CA ASP A 247 20.53 15.34 -6.41
C ASP A 247 19.38 14.35 -6.20
N PRO A 248 19.11 13.97 -4.94
CA PRO A 248 18.00 13.08 -4.62
C PRO A 248 16.67 13.62 -5.16
N ALA A 249 15.93 12.75 -5.86
CA ALA A 249 14.62 13.09 -6.42
C ALA A 249 13.52 13.04 -5.36
N THR A 250 12.51 13.87 -5.54
CA THR A 250 11.31 13.86 -4.69
C THR A 250 10.07 13.99 -5.57
N LEU A 251 9.07 13.16 -5.29
CA LEU A 251 7.72 13.29 -5.82
C LEU A 251 6.75 13.23 -4.65
N ALA A 252 5.98 14.28 -4.43
CA ALA A 252 4.93 14.29 -3.42
C ALA A 252 3.67 14.95 -3.99
N VAL A 253 2.54 14.30 -3.81
CA VAL A 253 1.21 14.79 -4.17
C VAL A 253 0.29 14.53 -2.99
N ASP A 254 -0.42 15.55 -2.52
CA ASP A 254 -1.46 15.43 -1.52
C ASP A 254 -2.72 16.18 -1.99
N LEU A 255 -3.77 15.39 -2.21
CA LEU A 255 -5.09 15.84 -2.65
C LEU A 255 -6.12 15.50 -1.59
N THR A 256 -6.99 16.45 -1.30
CA THR A 256 -8.20 16.24 -0.50
C THR A 256 -9.39 16.87 -1.21
N GLY A 257 -10.58 16.39 -0.90
CA GLY A 257 -11.76 16.97 -1.53
C GLY A 257 -13.07 16.42 -0.99
N LYS A 258 -14.14 16.78 -1.68
CA LYS A 258 -15.48 16.30 -1.42
C LYS A 258 -16.10 15.74 -2.68
N ALA A 259 -16.60 14.51 -2.61
CA ALA A 259 -17.29 13.85 -3.70
C ALA A 259 -18.61 13.23 -3.19
N LYS A 260 -19.66 13.35 -3.98
CA LYS A 260 -20.95 12.70 -3.74
C LYS A 260 -21.01 11.44 -4.57
N ILE A 261 -21.27 10.32 -3.94
CA ILE A 261 -21.47 9.05 -4.62
C ILE A 261 -22.93 8.94 -5.03
N THR A 262 -23.20 8.87 -6.33
CA THR A 262 -24.54 8.82 -6.92
C THR A 262 -24.94 7.41 -7.34
N ALA A 263 -23.97 6.56 -7.66
CA ALA A 263 -24.16 5.16 -8.02
C ALA A 263 -24.07 4.23 -6.80
N ASP A 264 -24.72 3.09 -6.86
CA ASP A 264 -24.49 2.01 -5.90
C ASP A 264 -23.19 1.28 -6.24
N MET A 265 -22.10 1.65 -5.56
CA MET A 265 -20.75 1.07 -5.78
C MET A 265 -20.69 -0.42 -5.45
N SER A 266 -21.71 -0.95 -4.79
CA SER A 266 -21.81 -2.36 -4.44
C SER A 266 -22.39 -3.22 -5.57
N ASN A 267 -23.02 -2.62 -6.54
CA ASN A 267 -23.61 -3.30 -7.69
C ASN A 267 -22.66 -3.17 -8.90
N PRO A 268 -21.98 -4.26 -9.35
CA PRO A 268 -21.08 -4.20 -10.50
C PRO A 268 -21.72 -3.67 -11.79
N ASN A 269 -23.06 -3.82 -11.94
CA ASN A 269 -23.80 -3.35 -13.11
C ASN A 269 -24.03 -1.82 -13.08
N SER A 270 -24.03 -1.18 -11.93
CA SER A 270 -24.19 0.29 -11.84
C SER A 270 -22.93 1.05 -12.29
N MET A 271 -21.76 0.40 -12.30
CA MET A 271 -20.53 0.95 -12.84
C MET A 271 -20.44 0.86 -14.38
N SER A 272 -21.31 0.06 -15.00
CA SER A 272 -21.35 -0.13 -16.46
C SER A 272 -22.30 0.87 -17.14
N SER A 273 -23.04 1.66 -16.39
CA SER A 273 -23.89 2.72 -16.93
C SER A 273 -23.01 3.88 -17.42
N SER A 274 -23.39 4.52 -18.53
CA SER A 274 -22.69 5.67 -19.10
C SER A 274 -22.78 6.95 -18.23
N GLU A 275 -23.43 6.89 -17.10
CA GLU A 275 -23.52 8.01 -16.15
C GLU A 275 -22.33 8.01 -15.19
N SER A 276 -21.83 9.20 -14.85
CA SER A 276 -20.78 9.36 -13.85
C SER A 276 -21.20 8.75 -12.52
N PRO A 277 -20.39 7.87 -11.90
CA PRO A 277 -20.74 7.23 -10.62
C PRO A 277 -20.72 8.20 -9.43
N GLY A 278 -20.39 9.47 -9.65
CA GLY A 278 -20.35 10.49 -8.60
C GLY A 278 -20.16 11.90 -9.13
N GLU A 279 -20.31 12.85 -8.24
CA GLU A 279 -20.14 14.29 -8.48
C GLU A 279 -18.96 14.81 -7.65
N LEU A 280 -18.06 15.56 -8.27
CA LEU A 280 -16.99 16.26 -7.58
C LEU A 280 -17.50 17.63 -7.10
N HIS A 281 -17.37 17.93 -5.81
CA HIS A 281 -17.81 19.19 -5.21
C HIS A 281 -16.66 20.10 -4.81
N ALA A 282 -15.55 19.53 -4.32
CA ALA A 282 -14.36 20.28 -3.97
C ALA A 282 -13.10 19.44 -4.19
N LEU A 283 -12.01 20.11 -4.58
CA LEU A 283 -10.69 19.52 -4.71
C LEU A 283 -9.64 20.51 -4.22
N SER A 284 -8.80 20.08 -3.31
CA SER A 284 -7.65 20.83 -2.83
C SER A 284 -6.36 20.06 -3.14
N LEU A 285 -5.46 20.70 -3.85
CA LEU A 285 -4.07 20.27 -3.98
C LEU A 285 -3.32 20.90 -2.81
N ASN A 286 -3.11 20.13 -1.73
CA ASN A 286 -2.43 20.60 -0.53
C ASN A 286 -0.92 20.69 -0.74
N THR A 287 -0.39 19.72 -1.49
CA THR A 287 1.03 19.64 -1.85
C THR A 287 1.19 19.06 -3.24
N LEU A 288 1.98 19.73 -4.06
CA LEU A 288 2.66 19.17 -5.22
C LEU A 288 4.15 19.52 -5.06
N SER A 289 5.01 18.51 -5.09
CA SER A 289 6.45 18.67 -5.10
C SER A 289 7.07 17.66 -6.04
N LEU A 290 7.76 18.13 -7.07
CA LEU A 290 8.56 17.31 -7.96
C LEU A 290 9.95 17.93 -8.06
N ARG A 291 10.95 17.27 -7.48
CA ARG A 291 12.36 17.63 -7.63
C ARG A 291 13.07 16.53 -8.38
N LEU A 292 13.69 16.88 -9.48
CA LEU A 292 14.41 15.93 -10.33
C LEU A 292 15.45 16.65 -11.17
N ALA A 293 16.70 16.15 -11.17
CA ALA A 293 17.78 16.59 -12.07
C ALA A 293 17.99 18.12 -12.11
N GLY A 294 17.86 18.81 -10.96
CA GLY A 294 18.04 20.25 -10.83
C GLY A 294 16.79 21.09 -11.11
N ALA A 295 15.67 20.48 -11.51
CA ALA A 295 14.38 21.15 -11.58
C ALA A 295 13.58 20.94 -10.28
N ASP A 296 12.81 21.96 -9.89
CA ASP A 296 11.92 21.96 -8.73
C ASP A 296 10.58 22.56 -9.13
N LEU A 297 9.53 21.70 -9.22
CA LEU A 297 8.14 22.10 -9.40
C LEU A 297 7.41 21.95 -8.08
N SER A 298 6.82 23.01 -7.61
CA SER A 298 5.95 23.01 -6.44
C SER A 298 4.61 23.66 -6.73
N GLY A 299 3.57 23.24 -6.01
CA GLY A 299 2.24 23.78 -6.24
C GLY A 299 1.26 23.51 -5.12
N LYS A 300 0.21 24.33 -5.10
CA LYS A 300 -0.97 24.18 -4.25
C LYS A 300 -2.16 24.86 -4.93
N GLY A 301 -3.37 24.43 -4.57
CA GLY A 301 -4.57 25.04 -5.16
C GLY A 301 -5.82 24.50 -4.49
N ALA A 302 -6.93 25.18 -4.74
CA ALA A 302 -8.22 24.73 -4.28
C ALA A 302 -9.30 25.15 -5.26
N PHE A 303 -10.25 24.22 -5.51
CA PHE A 303 -11.37 24.40 -6.43
C PHE A 303 -12.66 23.89 -5.80
N THR A 304 -13.73 24.58 -6.11
CA THR A 304 -15.12 24.10 -5.95
C THR A 304 -15.74 23.88 -7.31
N PHE A 305 -16.69 22.99 -7.40
CA PHE A 305 -17.30 22.57 -8.68
C PHE A 305 -18.81 22.76 -8.66
N ASP A 306 -19.33 23.43 -9.67
CA ASP A 306 -20.76 23.64 -9.91
C ASP A 306 -21.26 22.51 -10.83
N ASN A 307 -21.84 21.48 -10.23
CA ASN A 307 -22.37 20.32 -10.94
C ASN A 307 -23.67 20.61 -11.72
N SER A 308 -24.23 21.82 -11.61
CA SER A 308 -25.37 22.25 -12.42
C SER A 308 -24.95 22.81 -13.79
N ASP A 309 -23.67 23.21 -13.95
CA ASP A 309 -23.10 23.69 -15.20
C ASP A 309 -22.11 22.66 -15.79
N LEU A 310 -22.64 21.77 -16.61
CA LEU A 310 -21.85 20.78 -17.36
C LEU A 310 -21.58 21.20 -18.81
N THR A 311 -22.07 22.39 -19.22
CA THR A 311 -21.96 22.84 -20.60
C THR A 311 -20.72 23.68 -20.88
N THR A 312 -20.27 24.45 -19.88
CA THR A 312 -19.12 25.34 -20.02
C THR A 312 -17.81 24.58 -20.25
N PHE A 313 -17.66 23.37 -19.69
CA PHE A 313 -16.45 22.56 -19.77
C PHE A 313 -16.71 21.14 -20.34
N ASP A 314 -17.56 21.05 -21.35
CA ASP A 314 -17.79 19.85 -22.17
C ASP A 314 -18.04 18.58 -21.34
N GLY A 315 -19.05 18.65 -20.47
CA GLY A 315 -19.45 17.53 -19.60
C GLY A 315 -18.77 17.49 -18.23
N MET A 316 -17.82 18.35 -17.97
CA MET A 316 -17.21 18.51 -16.63
C MET A 316 -17.90 19.63 -15.85
N PRO A 317 -18.08 19.48 -14.51
CA PRO A 317 -18.65 20.54 -13.69
C PRO A 317 -17.74 21.78 -13.69
N ARG A 318 -18.35 22.97 -13.72
CA ARG A 318 -17.62 24.23 -13.81
C ARG A 318 -16.75 24.47 -12.56
N PRO A 319 -15.41 24.54 -12.68
CA PRO A 319 -14.53 24.82 -11.56
C PRO A 319 -14.49 26.31 -11.22
N THR A 320 -14.37 26.61 -9.92
CA THR A 320 -14.06 27.95 -9.41
C THR A 320 -12.97 27.80 -8.36
N GLY A 321 -11.84 28.48 -8.53
CA GLY A 321 -10.71 28.36 -7.61
C GLY A 321 -9.42 28.94 -8.18
N ALA A 322 -8.30 28.57 -7.58
CA ALA A 322 -6.97 28.98 -8.01
C ALA A 322 -5.96 27.85 -7.84
N LEU A 323 -4.97 27.82 -8.71
CA LEU A 323 -3.81 26.94 -8.66
C LEU A 323 -2.55 27.80 -8.76
N ASP A 324 -1.70 27.70 -7.73
CA ASP A 324 -0.38 28.33 -7.69
C ASP A 324 0.67 27.29 -8.03
N LEU A 325 1.44 27.50 -9.10
CA LEU A 325 2.55 26.66 -9.48
C LEU A 325 3.84 27.47 -9.55
N ARG A 326 4.93 26.87 -9.10
CA ARG A 326 6.27 27.44 -9.18
C ARG A 326 7.23 26.40 -9.75
N LEU A 327 7.89 26.74 -10.87
CA LEU A 327 8.93 25.93 -11.47
C LEU A 327 10.26 26.67 -11.43
N ILE A 328 11.29 26.04 -10.88
CA ILE A 328 12.67 26.52 -10.86
C ILE A 328 13.53 25.52 -11.63
N GLY A 329 14.48 26.00 -12.41
CA GLY A 329 15.44 25.16 -13.13
C GLY A 329 14.85 24.35 -14.31
N GLY A 330 13.56 24.55 -14.65
CA GLY A 330 12.90 23.81 -15.73
C GLY A 330 13.56 24.02 -17.07
N ASN A 331 13.80 25.27 -17.48
CA ASN A 331 14.45 25.57 -18.77
C ASN A 331 15.85 24.93 -18.85
N ALA A 332 16.64 25.03 -17.78
CA ALA A 332 17.97 24.43 -17.73
C ALA A 332 17.95 22.89 -17.84
N LEU A 333 16.91 22.24 -17.34
CA LEU A 333 16.70 20.81 -17.52
C LEU A 333 16.30 20.49 -18.97
N LEU A 334 15.36 21.25 -19.55
CA LEU A 334 14.95 21.06 -20.95
C LEU A 334 16.14 21.24 -21.93
N ASP A 335 16.94 22.29 -21.78
CA ASP A 335 18.14 22.53 -22.58
C ASP A 335 19.12 21.33 -22.52
N LYS A 336 19.30 20.75 -21.33
CA LYS A 336 20.17 19.56 -21.17
C LYS A 336 19.57 18.33 -21.84
N LEU A 337 18.27 18.10 -21.71
CA LEU A 337 17.59 16.97 -22.36
C LEU A 337 17.66 17.05 -23.88
N VAL A 338 17.54 18.27 -24.46
CA VAL A 338 17.77 18.51 -25.88
C VAL A 338 19.21 18.23 -26.27
N ALA A 339 20.18 18.77 -25.54
CA ALA A 339 21.61 18.54 -25.77
C ALA A 339 22.00 17.06 -25.72
N MET A 340 21.31 16.26 -24.89
CA MET A 340 21.47 14.81 -24.79
C MET A 340 20.72 14.04 -25.88
N GLY A 341 19.91 14.70 -26.70
CA GLY A 341 19.06 14.05 -27.72
C GLY A 341 17.87 13.27 -27.14
N LEU A 342 17.52 13.50 -25.88
CA LEU A 342 16.39 12.87 -25.20
C LEU A 342 15.07 13.61 -25.43
N LEU A 343 15.16 14.89 -25.85
CA LEU A 343 14.00 15.72 -26.18
C LEU A 343 14.26 16.43 -27.52
N PRO A 344 13.31 16.42 -28.49
CA PRO A 344 13.38 17.23 -29.70
C PRO A 344 13.32 18.73 -29.39
N GLU A 345 14.06 19.57 -30.15
CA GLU A 345 14.09 21.02 -29.94
C GLU A 345 12.70 21.68 -30.02
N ASP A 346 11.81 21.14 -30.85
CA ASP A 346 10.44 21.67 -31.03
C ASP A 346 9.48 21.33 -29.87
N GLN A 347 9.94 20.53 -28.91
CA GLN A 347 9.18 20.16 -27.70
C GLN A 347 9.78 20.74 -26.42
N ALA A 348 10.85 21.53 -26.48
CA ALA A 348 11.56 22.09 -25.37
C ALA A 348 11.11 23.52 -24.97
#